data_d169bbe728474355ab7bc8d7745a41c3
#
_entry.id   d169bbe728474355ab7bc8d7745a41c3
#
_cell.length_a   1.000
_cell.length_b   1.000
_cell.length_c   1.000
_cell.angle_alpha   90.00
_cell.angle_beta   90.00
_cell.angle_gamma   90.00
#
_symmetry.space_group_name_H-M   'P 1'
#
loop_
_entity.id
_entity.type
_entity.pdbx_description
1 polymer ?
#
loop_
_entity_poly.entity_id
_entity_poly.type
_entity_poly.pdbx_seq_one_letter_code
_entity_poly.pdbx_strand_id
1 'polypeptide(L)'
;MENKVAEAIREPLEKENIKLVGVHFGEEDGQKTLFVTIDSEDGVTIDLCVKATHIVNPIIDGLDLEIEDYVLDVGSKGVEDEN
;
A
#
# COMPACT_ATOMS: atom_id res chain seq x y z
N MET A 1 10.37 -7.56 6.68
CA MET A 1 9.72 -7.45 5.37
C MET A 1 8.88 -6.17 5.26
N GLU A 2 8.02 -5.94 6.23
CA GLU A 2 7.16 -4.75 6.18
C GLU A 2 7.96 -3.46 6.15
N ASN A 3 9.02 -3.39 6.93
CA ASN A 3 9.87 -2.21 6.95
C ASN A 3 10.54 -1.98 5.61
N LYS A 4 10.97 -3.05 4.98
CA LYS A 4 11.64 -2.95 3.69
C LYS A 4 10.69 -2.37 2.64
N VAL A 5 9.46 -2.85 2.64
CA VAL A 5 8.45 -2.36 1.72
C VAL A 5 8.14 -0.89 2.02
N ALA A 6 7.91 -0.58 3.30
CA ALA A 6 7.56 0.78 3.68
C ALA A 6 8.62 1.78 3.26
N GLU A 7 9.89 1.44 3.47
CA GLU A 7 10.97 2.34 3.10
C GLU A 7 11.05 2.53 1.60
N ALA A 8 10.79 1.46 0.86
CA ALA A 8 10.91 1.52 -0.59
C ALA A 8 9.81 2.36 -1.22
N ILE A 9 8.61 2.34 -0.66
CA ILE A 9 7.48 3.01 -1.30
C ILE A 9 7.16 4.38 -0.71
N ARG A 10 7.70 4.70 0.47
CA ARG A 10 7.37 5.97 1.12
C ARG A 10 7.70 7.18 0.25
N GLU A 11 8.93 7.26 -0.22
CA GLU A 11 9.39 8.41 -0.97
C GLU A 11 8.65 8.57 -2.31
N PRO A 12 8.52 7.51 -3.10
CA PRO A 12 7.76 7.65 -4.34
C PRO A 12 6.32 8.11 -4.12
N LEU A 13 5.69 7.63 -3.04
CA LEU A 13 4.32 8.05 -2.74
C LEU A 13 4.29 9.52 -2.34
N GLU A 14 5.24 9.95 -1.52
CA GLU A 14 5.27 11.34 -1.07
C GLU A 14 5.47 12.31 -2.22
N LYS A 15 6.19 11.89 -3.24
CA LYS A 15 6.36 12.73 -4.43
C LYS A 15 5.04 13.00 -5.13
N GLU A 16 4.05 12.15 -4.91
CA GLU A 16 2.73 12.30 -5.50
C GLU A 16 1.73 12.81 -4.48
N ASN A 17 2.21 13.37 -3.38
CA ASN A 17 1.35 13.91 -2.32
C ASN A 17 0.51 12.83 -1.66
N ILE A 18 1.03 11.62 -1.62
CA ILE A 18 0.37 10.52 -0.96
C ILE A 18 1.19 10.16 0.26
N LYS A 19 0.54 10.12 1.41
CA LYS A 19 1.21 9.82 2.66
C LYS A 19 1.10 8.34 2.98
N LEU A 20 2.23 7.71 3.28
CA LEU A 20 2.22 6.31 3.69
C LEU A 20 1.97 6.24 5.18
N VAL A 21 0.84 5.65 5.56
CA VAL A 21 0.49 5.49 6.96
C VAL A 21 1.14 4.24 7.53
N GLY A 22 1.09 3.14 6.79
CA GLY A 22 1.69 1.93 7.27
C GLY A 22 1.59 0.80 6.27
N VAL A 23 2.33 -0.26 6.57
CA VAL A 23 2.34 -1.47 5.76
C VAL A 23 2.15 -2.65 6.70
N HIS A 24 1.27 -3.55 6.33
CA HIS A 24 0.97 -4.70 7.16
C HIS A 24 0.82 -5.94 6.29
N PHE A 25 1.39 -7.03 6.71
CA PHE A 25 1.28 -8.27 5.97
C PHE A 25 0.39 -9.24 6.74
N GLY A 26 -0.67 -9.70 6.10
CA GLY A 26 -1.62 -10.58 6.74
C GLY A 26 -2.11 -11.67 5.82
N GLU A 27 -3.04 -12.43 6.32
CA GLU A 27 -3.60 -13.54 5.57
C GLU A 27 -5.11 -13.53 5.71
N GLU A 28 -5.80 -13.61 4.59
CA GLU A 28 -7.26 -13.62 4.55
C GLU A 28 -7.74 -14.81 3.73
N ASP A 29 -8.54 -15.67 4.36
CA ASP A 29 -9.09 -16.84 3.65
C ASP A 29 -7.98 -17.66 3.00
N GLY A 30 -6.86 -17.79 3.69
CA GLY A 30 -5.74 -18.55 3.15
C GLY A 30 -4.93 -17.81 2.12
N GLN A 31 -5.29 -16.57 1.81
CA GLN A 31 -4.60 -15.77 0.82
C GLN A 31 -3.71 -14.74 1.50
N LYS A 32 -2.44 -14.76 1.17
CA LYS A 32 -1.50 -13.78 1.73
C LYS A 32 -1.74 -12.42 1.10
N THR A 33 -1.83 -11.41 1.93
CA THR A 33 -2.18 -10.07 1.49
C THR A 33 -1.24 -9.06 2.10
N LEU A 34 -0.71 -8.18 1.27
CA LEU A 34 0.11 -7.07 1.72
C LEU A 34 -0.79 -5.83 1.74
N PHE A 35 -1.05 -5.34 2.94
CA PHE A 35 -1.91 -4.17 3.13
C PHE A 35 -1.06 -2.92 3.19
N VAL A 36 -1.37 -1.97 2.31
CA VAL A 36 -0.69 -0.68 2.29
C VAL A 36 -1.75 0.38 2.61
N THR A 37 -1.54 1.09 3.70
CA THR A 37 -2.48 2.12 4.13
C THR A 37 -1.91 3.49 3.78
N ILE A 38 -2.69 4.28 3.08
CA ILE A 38 -2.26 5.61 2.63
C ILE A 38 -3.23 6.67 3.13
N ASP A 39 -2.79 7.92 3.05
CA ASP A 39 -3.61 9.06 3.43
C ASP A 39 -3.24 10.22 2.52
N SER A 40 -4.08 11.26 2.51
CA SER A 40 -3.84 12.45 1.72
C SER A 40 -4.57 13.62 2.35
N GLU A 41 -4.00 14.81 2.22
CA GLU A 41 -4.63 16.01 2.77
C GLU A 41 -5.99 16.29 2.15
N ASP A 42 -6.13 15.94 0.90
CA ASP A 42 -7.38 16.19 0.18
C ASP A 42 -8.33 15.01 0.28
N GLY A 43 -8.01 14.04 1.10
CA GLY A 43 -8.81 12.84 1.20
C GLY A 43 -8.37 11.79 0.19
N VAL A 44 -8.71 10.55 0.48
CA VAL A 44 -8.32 9.44 -0.37
C VAL A 44 -9.52 8.99 -1.18
N THR A 45 -9.38 9.04 -2.49
CA THR A 45 -10.40 8.59 -3.40
C THR A 45 -10.00 7.26 -4.01
N ILE A 46 -10.93 6.66 -4.72
CA ILE A 46 -10.63 5.42 -5.45
C ILE A 46 -9.53 5.67 -6.47
N ASP A 47 -9.60 6.81 -7.15
CA ASP A 47 -8.57 7.16 -8.12
C ASP A 47 -7.19 7.24 -7.47
N LEU A 48 -7.13 7.80 -6.27
CA LEU A 48 -5.87 7.91 -5.57
C LEU A 48 -5.33 6.54 -5.17
N CYS A 49 -6.22 5.65 -4.76
CA CYS A 49 -5.81 4.28 -4.44
C CYS A 49 -5.26 3.57 -5.66
N VAL A 50 -5.90 3.76 -6.81
CA VAL A 50 -5.41 3.17 -8.05
C VAL A 50 -4.04 3.72 -8.41
N LYS A 51 -3.88 5.05 -8.27
CA LYS A 51 -2.61 5.68 -8.55
C LYS A 51 -1.52 5.13 -7.62
N ALA A 52 -1.83 5.01 -6.34
CA ALA A 52 -0.87 4.48 -5.38
C ALA A 52 -0.49 3.04 -5.72
N THR A 53 -1.46 2.24 -6.12
CA THR A 53 -1.20 0.87 -6.52
C THR A 53 -0.23 0.82 -7.69
N HIS A 54 -0.43 1.69 -8.68
CA HIS A 54 0.43 1.73 -9.84
C HIS A 54 1.85 2.18 -9.48
N ILE A 55 1.99 2.99 -8.44
CA ILE A 55 3.31 3.42 -7.98
C ILE A 55 3.99 2.28 -7.21
N VAL A 56 3.25 1.65 -6.34
CA VAL A 56 3.80 0.68 -5.39
C VAL A 56 4.11 -0.65 -6.05
N ASN A 57 3.25 -1.09 -6.95
CA ASN A 57 3.34 -2.43 -7.51
C ASN A 57 4.69 -2.72 -8.17
N PRO A 58 5.18 -1.89 -9.11
CA PRO A 58 6.48 -2.18 -9.73
C PRO A 58 7.64 -2.10 -8.73
N ILE A 59 7.51 -1.26 -7.72
CA ILE A 59 8.56 -1.15 -6.72
C ILE A 59 8.65 -2.43 -5.91
N ILE A 60 7.50 -2.95 -5.48
CA ILE A 60 7.48 -4.18 -4.71
C ILE A 60 7.98 -5.35 -5.54
N ASP A 61 7.63 -5.38 -6.82
CA ASP A 61 8.12 -6.42 -7.72
C ASP A 61 9.65 -6.45 -7.75
N GLY A 62 10.27 -5.31 -7.64
CA GLY A 62 11.71 -5.21 -7.68
C GLY A 62 12.40 -5.53 -6.37
N LEU A 63 11.65 -5.70 -5.29
CA LEU A 63 12.23 -5.89 -3.98
C LEU A 63 12.64 -7.33 -3.69
N ASP A 64 12.26 -8.25 -4.52
CA ASP A 64 12.65 -9.65 -4.32
C ASP A 64 12.22 -10.15 -2.94
N LEU A 65 10.94 -9.99 -2.65
CA LEU A 65 10.38 -10.49 -1.41
C LEU A 65 10.34 -12.00 -1.43
N GLU A 66 10.50 -12.61 -0.27
CA GLU A 66 10.53 -14.06 -0.17
C GLU A 66 9.16 -14.70 -0.36
N ILE A 67 8.14 -13.89 -0.45
CA ILE A 67 6.77 -14.39 -0.52
C ILE A 67 6.28 -14.33 -1.96
N GLU A 68 5.73 -15.43 -2.42
CA GLU A 68 5.11 -15.51 -3.73
C GLU A 68 3.60 -15.57 -3.56
N ASP A 69 2.89 -15.26 -4.62
CA ASP A 69 1.44 -15.40 -4.63
C ASP A 69 0.77 -14.61 -3.53
N TYR A 70 1.11 -13.35 -3.42
CA TYR A 70 0.42 -12.47 -2.49
C TYR A 70 -0.39 -11.44 -3.27
N VAL A 71 -1.40 -10.89 -2.58
CA VAL A 71 -2.25 -9.86 -3.14
C VAL A 71 -1.86 -8.51 -2.54
N LEU A 72 -1.85 -7.48 -3.36
CA LEU A 72 -1.59 -6.13 -2.89
C LEU A 72 -2.91 -5.41 -2.67
N ASP A 73 -3.12 -4.93 -1.45
CA ASP A 73 -4.34 -4.24 -1.08
C ASP A 73 -3.98 -2.85 -0.59
N VAL A 74 -4.27 -1.84 -1.40
CA VAL A 74 -3.99 -0.46 -1.04
C VAL A 74 -5.29 0.19 -0.61
N GLY A 75 -5.30 0.72 0.61
CA GLY A 75 -6.49 1.33 1.14
C GLY A 75 -6.20 2.57 1.95
N SER A 76 -7.26 3.22 2.38
CA SER A 76 -7.17 4.44 3.15
C SER A 76 -7.57 4.19 4.58
N LYS A 77 -6.85 4.84 5.49
CA LYS A 77 -7.19 4.76 6.89
C LYS A 77 -8.56 5.33 7.18
N GLY A 78 -8.98 6.34 6.41
CA GLY A 78 -10.22 7.03 6.69
C GLY A 78 -11.46 6.39 6.09
N VAL A 79 -11.28 5.49 5.14
CA VAL A 79 -12.43 4.91 4.45
C VAL A 79 -13.32 4.11 5.39
N GLU A 80 -12.70 3.42 6.32
CA GLU A 80 -13.44 2.55 7.22
C GLU A 80 -14.31 3.32 8.20
N ASP A 81 -13.97 4.55 8.45
CA ASP A 81 -14.68 5.35 9.43
C ASP A 81 -16.02 5.83 8.91
N GLU A 82 -16.26 5.64 7.64
CA GLU A 82 -17.50 6.08 7.03
C GLU A 82 -18.70 5.30 7.53
N ASN A 83 -18.47 4.17 8.12
CA ASN A 83 -19.57 3.32 8.57
C ASN A 83 -19.73 3.34 10.08
#